data_7a06a6686aea9d388f54c5830152e9ee
#
_entry.id   7a06a6686aea9d388f54c5830152e9ee
#
_cell.length_a   1.000
_cell.length_b   1.000
_cell.length_c   1.000
_cell.angle_alpha   90.00
_cell.angle_beta   90.00
_cell.angle_gamma   90.00
#
_symmetry.space_group_name_H-M   'P 1'
#
loop_
_entity.id
_entity.type
_entity.pdbx_description
1 polymer ?
#
loop_
_entity_poly.entity_id
_entity_poly.type
_entity_poly.pdbx_seq_one_letter_code
_entity_poly.pdbx_strand_id
1 'polypeptide(L)'
;MNRRRNYYERESKVPIFIAGAVVIVIIIGLFVLLFNGERKYKEYNSYDENTKQYGTVEHYEKENDHFYVSFYYPKLKEKNLNKIIKESNNNYLKSQRKKKDQKDILYLDYSCKKIYKQYIVVKLDYKRVSENKKKTDQLKYIMTYDCKTNQLLTLKDCLHGKYGDLLNSMGIGEFNKDSTSIEVGKKSFTYYSDQKLKNKIVVNYEQNKDYIKLANKNIPSNAPLDIKAPKLMKVDSKKKMVAITLDDGPHKTLTERAMAAFEKYNGRATFFELGRNMEIYPNIVKEVYERGHELASHTYSHAQLTKLDPVTLDAEISRTQEACFKSSGTEPTLIRPPYGAKNDNVKNAFHSYGLNMILWDGDTEDWRYSKKPDGAQTVCNNIIADAKAKSGDGNIILIHDIHENSIAGLEMALDQLSKEGYQFVTVSDLIKYKGHSEYR
;
A
#
# COMPACT_ATOMS: atom_id res chain seq x y z
N MET A 1 -87.41 -64.12 9.71
CA MET A 1 -87.36 -62.97 10.63
C MET A 1 -85.91 -62.60 10.93
N ASN A 2 -85.35 -61.66 10.18
CA ASN A 2 -83.96 -61.38 10.18
C ASN A 2 -83.64 -60.08 10.97
N ARG A 3 -82.84 -60.16 11.98
CA ARG A 3 -82.17 -59.05 12.62
C ARG A 3 -80.78 -58.84 11.99
N ARG A 4 -80.59 -57.77 11.23
CA ARG A 4 -79.27 -57.31 10.76
C ARG A 4 -78.60 -56.47 11.88
N ARG A 5 -77.40 -56.87 12.33
CA ARG A 5 -76.53 -56.07 13.20
C ARG A 5 -75.73 -55.16 12.35
N ASN A 6 -75.82 -53.85 12.59
CA ASN A 6 -74.88 -52.83 12.04
C ASN A 6 -73.65 -52.80 12.94
N TYR A 7 -72.48 -53.07 12.32
CA TYR A 7 -71.18 -52.78 12.92
C TYR A 7 -70.82 -51.35 12.54
N TYR A 8 -70.64 -50.49 13.55
CA TYR A 8 -70.06 -49.19 13.44
C TYR A 8 -68.49 -49.40 13.56
N GLU A 9 -67.75 -49.14 12.51
CA GLU A 9 -66.30 -48.96 12.57
C GLU A 9 -65.99 -47.63 13.28
N ARG A 10 -65.34 -47.74 14.41
CA ARG A 10 -64.70 -46.63 15.09
C ARG A 10 -63.32 -46.45 14.44
N GLU A 11 -63.17 -45.54 13.46
CA GLU A 11 -61.88 -45.04 13.08
C GLU A 11 -61.24 -44.31 14.26
N SER A 12 -60.05 -44.77 14.66
CA SER A 12 -59.27 -44.15 15.73
C SER A 12 -58.59 -42.87 15.22
N LYS A 13 -59.07 -41.75 15.64
CA LYS A 13 -58.48 -40.44 15.38
C LYS A 13 -57.21 -40.14 16.21
N VAL A 14 -56.60 -41.15 16.84
CA VAL A 14 -55.41 -41.00 17.72
C VAL A 14 -54.10 -40.79 16.99
N PRO A 15 -53.84 -41.31 15.74
CA PRO A 15 -52.52 -41.14 15.11
C PRO A 15 -52.20 -39.70 14.62
N ILE A 16 -53.21 -38.90 14.25
CA ILE A 16 -52.99 -37.56 13.67
C ILE A 16 -52.59 -36.55 14.74
N PHE A 17 -53.13 -36.65 15.94
CA PHE A 17 -52.74 -35.74 17.03
C PHE A 17 -51.34 -36.06 17.58
N ILE A 18 -50.92 -37.30 17.62
CA ILE A 18 -49.57 -37.70 18.04
C ILE A 18 -48.52 -37.29 17.01
N ALA A 19 -48.80 -37.45 15.71
CA ALA A 19 -47.90 -36.99 14.63
C ALA A 19 -47.75 -35.46 14.62
N GLY A 20 -48.85 -34.72 14.80
CA GLY A 20 -48.82 -33.26 14.91
C GLY A 20 -48.05 -32.78 16.15
N ALA A 21 -48.24 -33.41 17.31
CA ALA A 21 -47.51 -33.07 18.53
C ALA A 21 -46.00 -33.36 18.42
N VAL A 22 -45.58 -34.46 17.76
CA VAL A 22 -44.19 -34.80 17.54
C VAL A 22 -43.54 -33.80 16.57
N VAL A 23 -44.23 -33.40 15.50
CA VAL A 23 -43.73 -32.37 14.56
C VAL A 23 -43.57 -31.01 15.23
N ILE A 24 -44.53 -30.59 16.08
CA ILE A 24 -44.44 -29.35 16.85
C ILE A 24 -43.30 -29.41 17.85
N VAL A 25 -43.07 -30.54 18.54
CA VAL A 25 -41.93 -30.70 19.46
C VAL A 25 -40.60 -30.69 18.70
N ILE A 26 -40.52 -31.26 17.51
CA ILE A 26 -39.33 -31.20 16.66
C ILE A 26 -39.09 -29.77 16.16
N ILE A 27 -40.13 -29.04 15.74
CA ILE A 27 -40.01 -27.63 15.30
C ILE A 27 -39.62 -26.74 16.49
N ILE A 28 -40.23 -26.93 17.66
CA ILE A 28 -39.84 -26.19 18.87
C ILE A 28 -38.44 -26.57 19.32
N GLY A 29 -38.07 -27.86 19.23
CA GLY A 29 -36.70 -28.32 19.53
C GLY A 29 -35.65 -27.73 18.58
N LEU A 30 -35.95 -27.68 17.28
CA LEU A 30 -35.11 -27.01 16.27
C LEU A 30 -35.07 -25.50 16.49
N PHE A 31 -36.18 -24.86 16.82
CA PHE A 31 -36.25 -23.43 17.16
C PHE A 31 -35.46 -23.13 18.44
N VAL A 32 -35.57 -23.96 19.47
CA VAL A 32 -34.81 -23.83 20.73
C VAL A 32 -33.32 -24.10 20.50
N LEU A 33 -32.94 -25.05 19.62
CA LEU A 33 -31.56 -25.31 19.25
C LEU A 33 -30.96 -24.16 18.43
N LEU A 34 -31.71 -23.59 17.48
CA LEU A 34 -31.30 -22.40 16.71
C LEU A 34 -31.19 -21.17 17.62
N PHE A 35 -32.18 -20.92 18.50
CA PHE A 35 -32.13 -19.81 19.43
C PHE A 35 -31.13 -19.99 20.58
N ASN A 36 -30.87 -21.20 21.04
CA ASN A 36 -29.81 -21.46 22.04
C ASN A 36 -28.39 -21.35 21.43
N GLY A 37 -28.23 -21.69 20.14
CA GLY A 37 -26.99 -21.43 19.42
C GLY A 37 -26.65 -19.93 19.38
N GLU A 38 -27.61 -19.09 18.98
CA GLU A 38 -27.47 -17.64 18.99
C GLU A 38 -27.28 -17.09 20.41
N ARG A 39 -27.95 -17.63 21.44
CA ARG A 39 -27.78 -17.18 22.83
C ARG A 39 -26.46 -17.61 23.46
N LYS A 40 -25.91 -18.78 23.11
CA LYS A 40 -24.66 -19.30 23.70
C LYS A 40 -23.46 -18.39 23.42
N TYR A 41 -23.45 -17.67 22.29
CA TYR A 41 -22.35 -16.84 21.87
C TYR A 41 -22.68 -15.33 21.79
N LYS A 42 -23.91 -14.93 22.11
CA LYS A 42 -24.38 -13.53 22.07
C LYS A 42 -23.57 -12.60 22.99
N GLU A 43 -23.06 -13.11 24.11
CA GLU A 43 -22.21 -12.35 25.04
C GLU A 43 -20.83 -11.97 24.47
N TYR A 44 -20.40 -12.61 23.38
CA TYR A 44 -19.13 -12.32 22.70
C TYR A 44 -19.32 -11.38 21.50
N ASN A 45 -20.53 -10.96 21.27
CA ASN A 45 -20.91 -10.10 20.16
C ASN A 45 -21.13 -8.70 20.71
N SER A 46 -20.06 -7.91 20.82
CA SER A 46 -20.08 -6.56 21.39
C SER A 46 -20.34 -5.47 20.35
N TYR A 47 -20.85 -5.82 19.16
CA TYR A 47 -21.23 -4.82 18.17
C TYR A 47 -22.34 -3.94 18.73
N ASP A 48 -22.01 -2.66 19.00
CA ASP A 48 -22.98 -1.66 19.45
C ASP A 48 -23.64 -1.01 18.23
N GLU A 49 -24.86 -1.42 17.92
CA GLU A 49 -25.67 -0.88 16.83
C GLU A 49 -25.96 0.63 16.99
N ASN A 50 -25.85 1.16 18.21
CA ASN A 50 -26.04 2.58 18.49
C ASN A 50 -24.83 3.42 18.16
N THR A 51 -23.67 2.83 17.93
CA THR A 51 -22.45 3.57 17.56
C THR A 51 -22.55 4.02 16.10
N LYS A 52 -22.61 5.34 15.87
CA LYS A 52 -22.66 5.91 14.51
C LYS A 52 -21.35 5.65 13.76
N GLN A 53 -21.33 4.62 12.93
CA GLN A 53 -20.19 4.20 12.11
C GLN A 53 -20.31 4.75 10.69
N TYR A 54 -19.16 4.88 9.98
CA TYR A 54 -19.14 5.16 8.54
C TYR A 54 -19.31 3.85 7.76
N GLY A 55 -20.25 3.83 6.81
CA GLY A 55 -20.60 2.63 6.03
C GLY A 55 -21.76 1.83 6.66
N THR A 56 -22.04 0.69 6.06
CA THR A 56 -22.97 -0.32 6.60
C THR A 56 -22.19 -1.46 7.24
N VAL A 57 -22.89 -2.35 7.94
CA VAL A 57 -22.27 -3.50 8.60
C VAL A 57 -22.36 -4.73 7.71
N GLU A 58 -21.28 -5.48 7.57
CA GLU A 58 -21.28 -6.87 7.12
C GLU A 58 -21.02 -7.78 8.32
N HIS A 59 -21.75 -8.89 8.39
CA HIS A 59 -21.56 -9.93 9.39
C HIS A 59 -21.16 -11.24 8.69
N TYR A 60 -20.06 -11.82 9.12
CA TYR A 60 -19.61 -13.14 8.70
C TYR A 60 -19.64 -14.08 9.89
N GLU A 61 -20.43 -15.14 9.77
CA GLU A 61 -20.57 -16.18 10.78
C GLU A 61 -20.24 -17.54 10.20
N LYS A 62 -19.50 -18.35 10.94
CA LYS A 62 -19.16 -19.71 10.59
C LYS A 62 -18.85 -20.52 11.82
N GLU A 63 -19.36 -21.74 11.86
CA GLU A 63 -19.07 -22.72 12.91
C GLU A 63 -18.47 -24.00 12.33
N ASN A 64 -17.50 -24.57 13.04
CA ASN A 64 -16.92 -25.88 12.77
C ASN A 64 -16.45 -26.51 14.10
N ASP A 65 -15.82 -27.69 14.05
CA ASP A 65 -15.39 -28.44 15.23
C ASP A 65 -14.37 -27.69 16.10
N HIS A 66 -13.65 -26.72 15.56
CA HIS A 66 -12.57 -26.01 16.24
C HIS A 66 -12.88 -24.58 16.57
N PHE A 67 -13.76 -23.93 15.80
CA PHE A 67 -14.06 -22.50 15.95
C PHE A 67 -15.54 -22.18 15.75
N TYR A 68 -16.04 -21.30 16.57
CA TYR A 68 -17.18 -20.44 16.26
C TYR A 68 -16.61 -19.06 15.87
N VAL A 69 -16.97 -18.57 14.68
CA VAL A 69 -16.49 -17.31 14.12
C VAL A 69 -17.65 -16.35 13.98
N SER A 70 -17.53 -15.15 14.54
CA SER A 70 -18.51 -14.08 14.39
C SER A 70 -17.79 -12.75 14.17
N PHE A 71 -17.72 -12.29 12.91
CA PHE A 71 -17.03 -11.08 12.53
C PHE A 71 -18.00 -10.02 12.03
N TYR A 72 -18.05 -8.91 12.74
CA TYR A 72 -18.67 -7.68 12.28
C TYR A 72 -17.61 -6.75 11.73
N TYR A 73 -17.81 -6.25 10.50
CA TYR A 73 -16.88 -5.34 9.84
C TYR A 73 -17.61 -4.39 8.89
N PRO A 74 -17.00 -3.22 8.54
CA PRO A 74 -17.68 -2.24 7.72
C PRO A 74 -17.74 -2.67 6.26
N LYS A 75 -18.88 -2.41 5.61
CA LYS A 75 -19.06 -2.41 4.17
C LYS A 75 -19.11 -0.98 3.68
N LEU A 76 -18.15 -0.60 2.86
CA LEU A 76 -17.90 0.77 2.43
C LEU A 76 -18.16 0.93 0.92
N LYS A 77 -18.23 2.18 0.45
CA LYS A 77 -18.25 2.48 -0.98
C LYS A 77 -16.89 2.24 -1.64
N GLU A 78 -15.83 2.34 -0.88
CA GLU A 78 -14.43 2.22 -1.27
C GLU A 78 -14.07 0.73 -1.47
N LYS A 79 -14.13 0.26 -2.75
CA LYS A 79 -13.94 -1.16 -3.09
C LYS A 79 -12.59 -1.72 -2.67
N ASN A 80 -11.51 -0.94 -2.83
CA ASN A 80 -10.16 -1.36 -2.41
C ASN A 80 -10.07 -1.56 -0.91
N LEU A 81 -10.65 -0.64 -0.11
CA LEU A 81 -10.64 -0.76 1.35
C LEU A 81 -11.43 -1.98 1.81
N ASN A 82 -12.58 -2.27 1.19
CA ASN A 82 -13.34 -3.50 1.49
C ASN A 82 -12.51 -4.77 1.20
N LYS A 83 -11.73 -4.77 0.10
CA LYS A 83 -10.84 -5.89 -0.22
C LYS A 83 -9.76 -6.08 0.85
N ILE A 84 -9.12 -4.99 1.29
CA ILE A 84 -8.09 -5.00 2.34
C ILE A 84 -8.68 -5.53 3.66
N ILE A 85 -9.89 -5.08 4.05
CA ILE A 85 -10.56 -5.56 5.26
C ILE A 85 -10.83 -7.07 5.17
N LYS A 86 -11.36 -7.55 4.04
CA LYS A 86 -11.61 -8.99 3.82
C LYS A 86 -10.32 -9.82 3.83
N GLU A 87 -9.25 -9.32 3.25
CA GLU A 87 -7.93 -9.96 3.30
C GLU A 87 -7.39 -10.02 4.74
N SER A 88 -7.55 -8.95 5.53
CA SER A 88 -7.17 -8.91 6.95
C SER A 88 -7.95 -9.97 7.75
N ASN A 89 -9.27 -10.08 7.54
CA ASN A 89 -10.11 -11.09 8.16
C ASN A 89 -9.65 -12.51 7.81
N ASN A 90 -9.38 -12.78 6.52
CA ASN A 90 -8.91 -14.08 6.05
C ASN A 90 -7.51 -14.43 6.61
N ASN A 91 -6.61 -13.47 6.68
CA ASN A 91 -5.27 -13.67 7.23
C ASN A 91 -5.33 -13.97 8.73
N TYR A 92 -6.19 -13.25 9.48
CA TYR A 92 -6.42 -13.56 10.88
C TYR A 92 -6.93 -15.00 11.06
N LEU A 93 -7.95 -15.42 10.30
CA LEU A 93 -8.48 -16.78 10.36
C LEU A 93 -7.42 -17.83 10.05
N LYS A 94 -6.62 -17.64 8.99
CA LYS A 94 -5.54 -18.55 8.60
C LYS A 94 -4.44 -18.67 9.66
N SER A 95 -4.17 -17.60 10.41
CA SER A 95 -3.16 -17.59 11.47
C SER A 95 -3.60 -18.37 12.72
N GLN A 96 -4.89 -18.71 12.87
CA GLN A 96 -5.40 -19.38 14.06
C GLN A 96 -5.03 -20.85 14.07
N ARG A 97 -4.28 -21.28 15.10
CA ARG A 97 -3.93 -22.69 15.31
C ARG A 97 -5.12 -23.44 15.89
N LYS A 98 -5.47 -24.57 15.27
CA LYS A 98 -6.47 -25.50 15.78
C LYS A 98 -5.91 -26.21 17.02
N LYS A 99 -6.74 -26.36 18.06
CA LYS A 99 -6.42 -27.16 19.23
C LYS A 99 -7.26 -28.45 19.21
N LYS A 100 -6.65 -29.55 19.64
CA LYS A 100 -7.36 -30.81 19.74
C LYS A 100 -8.36 -30.73 20.91
N ASP A 101 -9.56 -31.22 20.71
CA ASP A 101 -10.62 -31.32 21.70
C ASP A 101 -11.04 -29.98 22.38
N GLN A 102 -10.83 -28.85 21.69
CA GLN A 102 -11.25 -27.53 22.17
C GLN A 102 -11.83 -26.69 21.03
N LYS A 103 -12.99 -26.10 21.27
CA LYS A 103 -13.62 -25.14 20.39
C LYS A 103 -13.40 -23.73 20.94
N ASP A 104 -12.75 -22.89 20.14
CA ASP A 104 -12.50 -21.48 20.51
C ASP A 104 -13.47 -20.55 19.78
N ILE A 105 -13.77 -19.42 20.40
CA ILE A 105 -14.65 -18.39 19.84
C ILE A 105 -13.74 -17.28 19.27
N LEU A 106 -13.92 -17.00 17.97
CA LEU A 106 -13.22 -15.91 17.26
C LEU A 106 -14.26 -14.83 16.94
N TYR A 107 -14.07 -13.64 17.44
CA TYR A 107 -14.94 -12.54 17.12
C TYR A 107 -14.17 -11.26 16.77
N LEU A 108 -14.80 -10.40 15.98
CA LEU A 108 -14.26 -9.15 15.51
C LEU A 108 -15.25 -8.03 15.78
N ASP A 109 -14.76 -7.03 16.52
CA ASP A 109 -15.39 -5.73 16.63
C ASP A 109 -14.67 -4.71 15.76
N TYR A 110 -15.36 -3.67 15.34
CA TYR A 110 -14.73 -2.62 14.56
C TYR A 110 -15.21 -1.22 14.95
N SER A 111 -14.42 -0.23 14.60
CA SER A 111 -14.90 1.14 14.46
C SER A 111 -14.45 1.71 13.12
N CYS A 112 -15.31 2.50 12.48
CA CYS A 112 -15.05 3.12 11.20
C CYS A 112 -15.53 4.58 11.20
N LYS A 113 -14.61 5.52 10.92
CA LYS A 113 -14.90 6.95 10.92
C LYS A 113 -14.34 7.62 9.67
N LYS A 114 -15.08 8.60 9.12
CA LYS A 114 -14.59 9.43 8.02
C LYS A 114 -14.14 10.80 8.55
N ILE A 115 -12.89 11.17 8.28
CA ILE A 115 -12.27 12.43 8.71
C ILE A 115 -12.07 13.32 7.47
N TYR A 116 -12.54 14.56 7.55
CA TYR A 116 -12.44 15.58 6.50
C TYR A 116 -12.93 15.14 5.11
N LYS A 117 -13.85 14.17 5.02
CA LYS A 117 -14.36 13.55 3.79
C LYS A 117 -13.29 12.82 2.95
N GLN A 118 -12.03 12.89 3.31
CA GLN A 118 -10.90 12.31 2.60
C GLN A 118 -10.38 11.02 3.24
N TYR A 119 -10.23 11.01 4.57
CA TYR A 119 -9.62 9.87 5.27
C TYR A 119 -10.68 8.98 5.92
N ILE A 120 -10.54 7.67 5.77
CA ILE A 120 -11.35 6.68 6.47
C ILE A 120 -10.45 5.93 7.43
N VAL A 121 -10.72 6.08 8.72
CA VAL A 121 -10.01 5.36 9.79
C VAL A 121 -10.80 4.12 10.15
N VAL A 122 -10.17 2.95 10.01
CA VAL A 122 -10.75 1.66 10.39
C VAL A 122 -9.90 1.05 11.51
N LYS A 123 -10.57 0.62 12.57
CA LYS A 123 -9.98 -0.17 13.65
C LYS A 123 -10.66 -1.53 13.67
N LEU A 124 -9.89 -2.60 13.62
CA LEU A 124 -10.35 -3.97 13.70
C LEU A 124 -9.80 -4.59 14.99
N ASP A 125 -10.68 -5.09 15.84
CA ASP A 125 -10.34 -5.68 17.14
C ASP A 125 -10.72 -7.16 17.13
N TYR A 126 -9.77 -8.01 16.76
CA TYR A 126 -9.92 -9.46 16.74
C TYR A 126 -9.67 -10.02 18.12
N LYS A 127 -10.59 -10.85 18.57
CA LYS A 127 -10.50 -11.52 19.87
C LYS A 127 -10.69 -13.02 19.70
N ARG A 128 -9.92 -13.78 20.46
CA ARG A 128 -10.03 -15.23 20.57
C ARG A 128 -10.26 -15.60 22.03
N VAL A 129 -11.38 -16.24 22.32
CA VAL A 129 -11.73 -16.72 23.66
C VAL A 129 -11.78 -18.24 23.64
N SER A 130 -11.11 -18.87 24.61
CA SER A 130 -11.24 -20.31 24.80
C SER A 130 -12.63 -20.65 25.36
N GLU A 131 -13.18 -21.79 24.99
CA GLU A 131 -14.54 -22.22 25.43
C GLU A 131 -14.69 -22.20 26.96
N ASN A 132 -13.61 -22.49 27.70
CA ASN A 132 -13.58 -22.44 29.16
C ASN A 132 -13.33 -21.03 29.73
N LYS A 133 -13.35 -19.97 28.91
CA LYS A 133 -13.17 -18.55 29.28
C LYS A 133 -11.87 -18.21 30.02
N LYS A 134 -10.90 -19.13 30.12
CA LYS A 134 -9.66 -18.94 30.90
C LYS A 134 -8.62 -18.10 30.21
N LYS A 135 -8.69 -17.95 28.86
CA LYS A 135 -7.71 -17.20 28.09
C LYS A 135 -8.37 -16.42 26.97
N THR A 136 -8.05 -15.13 26.89
CA THR A 136 -8.44 -14.25 25.78
C THR A 136 -7.19 -13.72 25.12
N ASP A 137 -7.03 -13.98 23.81
CA ASP A 137 -6.00 -13.37 22.97
C ASP A 137 -6.66 -12.26 22.17
N GLN A 138 -5.96 -11.13 21.97
CA GLN A 138 -6.46 -9.97 21.26
C GLN A 138 -5.42 -9.50 20.25
N LEU A 139 -5.86 -9.17 19.04
CA LEU A 139 -5.06 -8.57 17.97
C LEU A 139 -5.82 -7.38 17.40
N LYS A 140 -5.18 -6.22 17.38
CA LYS A 140 -5.77 -4.99 16.87
C LYS A 140 -5.07 -4.54 15.61
N TYR A 141 -5.85 -4.14 14.60
CA TYR A 141 -5.36 -3.42 13.43
C TYR A 141 -5.98 -2.02 13.42
N ILE A 142 -5.15 -1.04 13.14
CA ILE A 142 -5.57 0.33 12.85
C ILE A 142 -5.02 0.68 11.49
N MET A 143 -5.86 1.25 10.65
CA MET A 143 -5.46 1.71 9.33
C MET A 143 -6.21 2.98 8.96
N THR A 144 -5.57 3.85 8.21
CA THR A 144 -6.21 5.01 7.58
C THR A 144 -6.10 4.89 6.08
N TYR A 145 -7.24 4.99 5.41
CA TYR A 145 -7.35 4.98 3.96
C TYR A 145 -7.57 6.39 3.44
N ASP A 146 -6.78 6.79 2.46
CA ASP A 146 -6.96 8.05 1.76
C ASP A 146 -7.81 7.84 0.50
N CYS A 147 -9.01 8.44 0.49
CA CYS A 147 -9.94 8.38 -0.63
C CYS A 147 -9.42 9.11 -1.88
N LYS A 148 -8.46 10.04 -1.73
CA LYS A 148 -7.86 10.78 -2.86
C LYS A 148 -6.87 9.91 -3.62
N THR A 149 -5.99 9.22 -2.92
CA THR A 149 -4.98 8.32 -3.52
C THR A 149 -5.50 6.90 -3.74
N ASN A 150 -6.63 6.56 -3.10
CA ASN A 150 -7.23 5.23 -3.12
C ASN A 150 -6.33 4.14 -2.50
N GLN A 151 -5.53 4.49 -1.47
CA GLN A 151 -4.54 3.64 -0.80
C GLN A 151 -4.60 3.80 0.72
N LEU A 152 -3.99 2.84 1.45
CA LEU A 152 -3.70 3.00 2.87
C LEU A 152 -2.56 4.01 3.04
N LEU A 153 -2.71 4.90 4.03
CA LEU A 153 -1.62 5.76 4.45
C LEU A 153 -0.55 4.97 5.20
N THR A 154 0.69 5.27 4.89
CA THR A 154 1.86 4.84 5.64
C THR A 154 2.44 6.02 6.43
N LEU A 155 3.44 5.77 7.29
CA LEU A 155 4.10 6.83 8.03
C LEU A 155 4.79 7.83 7.09
N LYS A 156 5.41 7.37 6.01
CA LYS A 156 6.03 8.20 4.97
C LYS A 156 5.02 9.04 4.17
N ASP A 157 3.73 8.68 4.18
CA ASP A 157 2.67 9.48 3.57
C ASP A 157 2.15 10.58 4.52
N CYS A 158 2.49 10.49 5.80
CA CYS A 158 2.08 11.45 6.83
C CYS A 158 3.13 12.52 7.12
N LEU A 159 4.40 12.19 6.97
CA LEU A 159 5.54 13.03 7.35
C LEU A 159 6.52 13.20 6.19
N HIS A 160 7.27 14.30 6.19
CA HIS A 160 8.36 14.58 5.25
C HIS A 160 9.60 15.15 5.93
N GLY A 161 10.69 15.29 5.17
CA GLY A 161 11.97 15.78 5.67
C GLY A 161 12.64 14.80 6.64
N LYS A 162 13.41 15.32 7.57
CA LYS A 162 14.09 14.54 8.62
C LYS A 162 13.14 14.15 9.77
N TYR A 163 11.98 13.62 9.45
CA TYR A 163 11.01 13.21 10.48
C TYR A 163 11.53 12.14 11.47
N GLY A 164 12.62 11.46 11.12
CA GLY A 164 13.33 10.57 12.05
C GLY A 164 13.78 11.30 13.31
N ASP A 165 14.32 12.50 13.17
CA ASP A 165 14.73 13.33 14.31
C ASP A 165 13.52 13.75 15.16
N LEU A 166 12.41 14.10 14.51
CA LEU A 166 11.14 14.37 15.18
C LEU A 166 10.65 13.19 16.00
N LEU A 167 10.61 11.98 15.40
CA LEU A 167 10.15 10.77 16.08
C LEU A 167 11.08 10.38 17.22
N ASN A 168 12.40 10.51 17.06
CA ASN A 168 13.39 10.28 18.10
C ASN A 168 13.19 11.25 19.29
N SER A 169 12.96 12.54 19.03
CA SER A 169 12.65 13.51 20.08
C SER A 169 11.36 13.22 20.83
N MET A 170 10.44 12.47 20.21
CA MET A 170 9.21 11.98 20.82
C MET A 170 9.34 10.59 21.47
N GLY A 171 10.57 10.03 21.54
CA GLY A 171 10.88 8.77 22.23
C GLY A 171 10.77 7.50 21.39
N ILE A 172 10.75 7.58 20.05
CA ILE A 172 10.83 6.42 19.16
C ILE A 172 12.20 6.40 18.49
N GLY A 173 13.06 5.44 18.90
CA GLY A 173 14.38 5.22 18.30
C GLY A 173 14.34 4.39 17.02
N GLU A 174 13.38 3.47 16.90
CA GLU A 174 13.18 2.64 15.71
C GLU A 174 11.75 2.79 15.18
N PHE A 175 11.60 3.00 13.88
CA PHE A 175 10.30 3.13 13.23
C PHE A 175 10.30 2.51 11.84
N ASN A 176 9.13 2.03 11.41
CA ASN A 176 8.91 1.52 10.07
C ASN A 176 8.16 2.56 9.24
N LYS A 177 8.86 3.17 8.27
CA LYS A 177 8.29 4.18 7.37
C LYS A 177 7.10 3.67 6.52
N ASP A 178 7.08 2.38 6.25
CA ASP A 178 6.04 1.70 5.47
C ASP A 178 4.89 1.15 6.33
N SER A 179 4.93 1.41 7.64
CA SER A 179 3.85 1.00 8.55
C SER A 179 2.54 1.70 8.21
N THR A 180 1.48 0.93 8.09
CA THR A 180 0.11 1.40 7.91
C THR A 180 -0.66 1.58 9.21
N SER A 181 -0.01 1.39 10.37
CA SER A 181 -0.63 1.53 11.70
C SER A 181 -0.77 3.03 12.07
N ILE A 182 -1.55 3.74 11.27
CA ILE A 182 -1.77 5.20 11.38
C ILE A 182 -3.25 5.47 11.66
N GLU A 183 -3.51 6.32 12.63
CA GLU A 183 -4.84 6.87 12.93
C GLU A 183 -4.87 8.37 12.70
N VAL A 184 -5.47 8.81 11.60
CA VAL A 184 -5.66 10.24 11.32
C VAL A 184 -6.84 10.77 12.14
N GLY A 185 -6.59 11.85 12.88
CA GLY A 185 -7.57 12.61 13.63
C GLY A 185 -7.79 14.02 13.06
N LYS A 186 -8.55 14.87 13.76
CA LYS A 186 -8.80 16.26 13.35
C LYS A 186 -7.65 17.21 13.67
N LYS A 187 -6.89 16.97 14.76
CA LYS A 187 -5.81 17.87 15.23
C LYS A 187 -4.44 17.21 15.22
N SER A 188 -4.39 15.90 15.00
CA SER A 188 -3.18 15.10 15.06
C SER A 188 -3.39 13.81 14.30
N PHE A 189 -2.31 13.12 13.95
CA PHE A 189 -2.36 11.69 13.69
C PHE A 189 -1.63 10.92 14.80
N THR A 190 -1.96 9.64 14.95
CA THR A 190 -1.28 8.72 15.87
C THR A 190 -0.60 7.64 15.08
N TYR A 191 0.69 7.44 15.31
CA TYR A 191 1.48 6.33 14.81
C TYR A 191 1.64 5.28 15.90
N TYR A 192 1.47 4.01 15.55
CA TYR A 192 1.66 2.87 16.43
C TYR A 192 2.85 2.05 15.95
N SER A 193 3.92 1.98 16.75
CA SER A 193 5.18 1.31 16.38
C SER A 193 5.16 -0.20 16.64
N ASP A 194 4.17 -0.72 17.35
CA ASP A 194 4.03 -2.14 17.64
C ASP A 194 2.67 -2.72 17.27
N GLN A 195 2.62 -4.03 17.00
CA GLN A 195 1.39 -4.74 16.62
C GLN A 195 0.35 -4.83 17.76
N LYS A 196 0.73 -4.58 19.01
CA LYS A 196 -0.17 -4.58 20.16
C LYS A 196 -0.78 -3.20 20.42
N LEU A 197 -0.41 -2.20 19.62
CA LEU A 197 -0.81 -0.80 19.70
C LEU A 197 -0.56 -0.17 21.10
N LYS A 198 0.47 -0.64 21.79
CA LYS A 198 0.86 -0.12 23.10
C LYS A 198 1.78 1.10 22.98
N ASN A 199 2.76 1.01 22.09
CA ASN A 199 3.68 2.10 21.81
C ASN A 199 3.10 2.99 20.71
N LYS A 200 2.73 4.21 21.11
CA LYS A 200 2.10 5.18 20.19
C LYS A 200 2.68 6.57 20.35
N ILE A 201 2.78 7.27 19.25
CA ILE A 201 3.08 8.70 19.22
C ILE A 201 1.90 9.47 18.62
N VAL A 202 1.61 10.62 19.21
CA VAL A 202 0.61 11.56 18.72
C VAL A 202 1.35 12.76 18.14
N VAL A 203 1.28 12.93 16.82
CA VAL A 203 1.89 14.07 16.11
C VAL A 203 0.82 15.14 15.91
N ASN A 204 0.94 16.24 16.62
CA ASN A 204 0.04 17.38 16.51
C ASN A 204 0.35 18.18 15.24
N TYR A 205 -0.68 18.51 14.44
CA TYR A 205 -0.49 19.19 13.15
C TYR A 205 0.06 20.61 13.29
N GLU A 206 -0.49 21.43 14.19
CA GLU A 206 -0.04 22.80 14.38
C GLU A 206 1.40 22.90 14.87
N GLN A 207 1.78 22.02 15.82
CA GLN A 207 3.12 22.02 16.41
C GLN A 207 4.20 21.50 15.45
N ASN A 208 3.80 20.65 14.48
CA ASN A 208 4.71 19.94 13.59
C ASN A 208 4.39 20.17 12.11
N LYS A 209 3.73 21.30 11.77
CA LYS A 209 3.26 21.60 10.41
C LYS A 209 4.33 21.47 9.34
N ASP A 210 5.58 21.77 9.68
CA ASP A 210 6.73 21.73 8.78
C ASP A 210 7.17 20.30 8.43
N TYR A 211 6.67 19.30 9.16
CA TYR A 211 6.88 17.87 8.87
C TYR A 211 5.63 17.20 8.33
N ILE A 212 4.46 17.86 8.30
CA ILE A 212 3.21 17.23 7.89
C ILE A 212 3.08 17.23 6.38
N LYS A 213 2.91 16.03 5.82
CA LYS A 213 2.75 15.78 4.38
C LYS A 213 1.28 15.61 3.95
N LEU A 214 0.35 15.44 4.88
CA LEU A 214 -1.06 15.19 4.58
C LEU A 214 -1.70 16.35 3.82
N ALA A 215 -1.98 16.15 2.52
CA ALA A 215 -2.54 17.16 1.62
C ALA A 215 -4.05 17.32 1.83
N ASN A 216 -4.45 18.06 2.87
CA ASN A 216 -5.84 18.38 3.17
C ASN A 216 -5.95 19.81 3.74
N LYS A 217 -6.83 20.65 3.15
CA LYS A 217 -7.03 22.04 3.57
C LYS A 217 -7.39 22.25 5.04
N ASN A 218 -7.84 21.23 5.74
CA ASN A 218 -8.17 21.28 7.16
C ASN A 218 -7.03 20.76 8.06
N ILE A 219 -5.89 20.40 7.47
CA ILE A 219 -4.69 19.95 8.19
C ILE A 219 -3.58 20.95 7.91
N PRO A 220 -3.06 21.63 8.94
CA PRO A 220 -1.89 22.48 8.79
C PRO A 220 -0.70 21.69 8.26
N SER A 221 -0.27 22.02 7.04
CA SER A 221 0.88 21.38 6.39
C SER A 221 1.35 22.21 5.21
N ASN A 222 2.58 21.98 4.76
CA ASN A 222 3.15 22.60 3.56
C ASN A 222 2.87 21.79 2.29
N ALA A 223 2.05 20.73 2.38
CA ALA A 223 1.74 19.88 1.24
C ALA A 223 0.90 20.63 0.18
N PRO A 224 1.25 20.54 -1.11
CA PRO A 224 0.46 21.11 -2.18
C PRO A 224 -0.91 20.42 -2.27
N LEU A 225 -1.99 21.18 -2.47
CA LEU A 225 -3.37 20.68 -2.42
C LEU A 225 -3.92 20.29 -3.78
N ASP A 226 -3.32 20.73 -4.87
CA ASP A 226 -3.79 20.58 -6.25
C ASP A 226 -3.22 19.33 -6.97
N ILE A 227 -2.46 18.49 -6.27
CA ILE A 227 -1.89 17.25 -6.81
C ILE A 227 -2.96 16.18 -6.94
N LYS A 228 -3.03 15.57 -8.13
CA LYS A 228 -3.91 14.43 -8.39
C LYS A 228 -3.28 13.13 -7.91
N ALA A 229 -4.10 12.12 -7.65
CA ALA A 229 -3.60 10.77 -7.37
C ALA A 229 -2.85 10.20 -8.59
N PRO A 230 -1.74 9.47 -8.38
CA PRO A 230 -0.98 8.92 -9.48
C PRO A 230 -1.79 7.85 -10.26
N LYS A 231 -1.61 7.83 -11.58
CA LYS A 231 -2.21 6.82 -12.44
C LYS A 231 -1.41 5.53 -12.37
N LEU A 232 -1.73 4.69 -11.39
CA LEU A 232 -1.01 3.43 -11.17
C LEU A 232 -1.15 2.47 -12.36
N MET A 233 -0.05 1.79 -12.68
CA MET A 233 0.00 0.73 -13.67
C MET A 233 -0.41 -0.62 -13.06
N LYS A 234 -1.07 -1.48 -13.86
CA LYS A 234 -1.28 -2.88 -13.48
C LYS A 234 -0.10 -3.73 -13.95
N VAL A 235 0.70 -4.20 -13.01
CA VAL A 235 1.85 -5.08 -13.28
C VAL A 235 1.41 -6.54 -13.38
N ASP A 236 1.86 -7.24 -14.43
CA ASP A 236 1.69 -8.68 -14.58
C ASP A 236 3.02 -9.37 -14.23
N SER A 237 3.07 -10.00 -13.07
CA SER A 237 4.28 -10.65 -12.53
C SER A 237 4.81 -11.83 -13.37
N LYS A 238 4.03 -12.33 -14.33
CA LYS A 238 4.41 -13.45 -15.22
C LYS A 238 5.16 -12.99 -16.47
N LYS A 239 5.09 -11.70 -16.81
CA LYS A 239 5.80 -11.15 -17.94
C LYS A 239 7.27 -10.84 -17.62
N LYS A 240 8.10 -10.80 -18.65
CA LYS A 240 9.44 -10.21 -18.54
C LYS A 240 9.33 -8.75 -18.16
N MET A 241 10.19 -8.27 -17.28
CA MET A 241 10.19 -6.90 -16.80
C MET A 241 11.54 -6.25 -17.03
N VAL A 242 11.52 -4.97 -17.33
CA VAL A 242 12.69 -4.12 -17.36
C VAL A 242 12.34 -2.75 -16.77
N ALA A 243 13.23 -2.22 -15.92
CA ALA A 243 13.14 -0.85 -15.43
C ALA A 243 14.16 0.02 -16.18
N ILE A 244 13.69 0.79 -17.15
CA ILE A 244 14.53 1.80 -17.82
C ILE A 244 14.39 3.09 -17.02
N THR A 245 15.51 3.61 -16.53
CA THR A 245 15.59 4.76 -15.64
C THR A 245 16.27 5.93 -16.32
N LEU A 246 15.83 7.13 -15.96
CA LEU A 246 16.26 8.37 -16.59
C LEU A 246 16.90 9.27 -15.55
N ASP A 247 18.12 9.71 -15.79
CA ASP A 247 18.88 10.56 -14.88
C ASP A 247 19.01 12.00 -15.42
N ASP A 248 19.33 12.95 -14.54
CA ASP A 248 19.67 14.36 -14.81
C ASP A 248 18.50 15.30 -15.14
N GLY A 249 17.29 14.80 -15.33
CA GLY A 249 16.11 15.63 -15.57
C GLY A 249 15.65 16.42 -14.32
N PRO A 250 14.46 17.01 -14.37
CA PRO A 250 13.59 17.08 -15.54
C PRO A 250 14.14 18.04 -16.59
N HIS A 251 13.93 17.69 -17.88
CA HIS A 251 14.20 18.53 -19.01
C HIS A 251 12.90 19.11 -19.57
N LYS A 252 12.94 20.36 -20.04
CA LYS A 252 11.77 21.14 -20.49
C LYS A 252 10.82 20.41 -21.44
N THR A 253 11.32 19.54 -22.30
CA THR A 253 10.51 18.85 -23.33
C THR A 253 10.79 17.34 -23.40
N LEU A 254 12.01 16.90 -23.11
CA LEU A 254 12.39 15.52 -23.31
C LEU A 254 11.82 14.59 -22.23
N THR A 255 11.70 15.06 -20.99
CA THR A 255 11.06 14.28 -19.91
C THR A 255 9.61 13.97 -20.23
N GLU A 256 8.85 14.95 -20.77
CA GLU A 256 7.46 14.72 -21.19
C GLU A 256 7.37 13.71 -22.33
N ARG A 257 8.28 13.82 -23.33
CA ARG A 257 8.37 12.89 -24.44
C ARG A 257 8.73 11.47 -23.98
N ALA A 258 9.65 11.34 -23.04
CA ALA A 258 9.99 10.07 -22.41
C ALA A 258 8.76 9.44 -21.73
N MET A 259 8.03 10.18 -20.90
CA MET A 259 6.80 9.70 -20.28
C MET A 259 5.80 9.16 -21.31
N ALA A 260 5.56 9.94 -22.39
CA ALA A 260 4.63 9.55 -23.45
C ALA A 260 5.09 8.26 -24.18
N ALA A 261 6.39 8.08 -24.38
CA ALA A 261 6.94 6.87 -24.98
C ALA A 261 6.63 5.61 -24.18
N PHE A 262 6.81 5.64 -22.85
CA PHE A 262 6.45 4.52 -21.98
C PHE A 262 4.93 4.26 -21.95
N GLU A 263 4.12 5.32 -21.86
CA GLU A 263 2.66 5.21 -21.75
C GLU A 263 2.02 4.59 -22.99
N LYS A 264 2.61 4.78 -24.18
CA LYS A 264 2.18 4.12 -25.41
C LYS A 264 2.11 2.58 -25.26
N TYR A 265 2.94 2.02 -24.41
CA TYR A 265 2.99 0.58 -24.12
C TYR A 265 2.43 0.23 -22.73
N ASN A 266 1.62 1.11 -22.13
CA ASN A 266 1.13 1.01 -20.76
C ASN A 266 2.26 0.84 -19.72
N GLY A 267 3.45 1.31 -20.05
CA GLY A 267 4.63 1.25 -19.18
C GLY A 267 4.77 2.44 -18.26
N ARG A 268 5.70 2.32 -17.32
CA ARG A 268 6.15 3.41 -16.43
C ARG A 268 7.66 3.32 -16.29
N ALA A 269 8.26 4.45 -15.94
CA ALA A 269 9.70 4.58 -15.69
C ALA A 269 9.97 5.20 -14.32
N THR A 270 11.20 5.13 -13.87
CA THR A 270 11.73 5.86 -12.71
C THR A 270 12.63 6.98 -13.20
N PHE A 271 12.33 8.21 -12.78
CA PHE A 271 13.09 9.41 -13.12
C PHE A 271 13.93 9.82 -11.91
N PHE A 272 15.23 9.72 -12.01
CA PHE A 272 16.21 10.20 -11.02
C PHE A 272 16.54 11.65 -11.33
N GLU A 273 15.77 12.54 -10.74
CA GLU A 273 15.77 13.95 -11.08
C GLU A 273 16.72 14.77 -10.21
N LEU A 274 17.32 15.81 -10.76
CA LEU A 274 18.13 16.78 -10.03
C LEU A 274 17.24 17.80 -9.32
N GLY A 275 17.46 18.04 -8.03
CA GLY A 275 16.66 18.98 -7.23
C GLY A 275 16.62 20.39 -7.82
N ARG A 276 17.75 20.90 -8.34
CA ARG A 276 17.80 22.21 -9.02
C ARG A 276 16.89 22.27 -10.26
N ASN A 277 16.79 21.17 -11.01
CA ASN A 277 15.94 21.10 -12.20
C ASN A 277 14.46 20.94 -11.79
N MET A 278 14.15 20.23 -10.68
CA MET A 278 12.82 20.18 -10.11
C MET A 278 12.31 21.57 -9.73
N GLU A 279 13.16 22.45 -9.17
CA GLU A 279 12.80 23.84 -8.85
C GLU A 279 12.51 24.66 -10.11
N ILE A 280 13.23 24.40 -11.22
CA ILE A 280 13.02 25.09 -12.50
C ILE A 280 11.75 24.62 -13.22
N TYR A 281 11.47 23.31 -13.15
CA TYR A 281 10.36 22.69 -13.88
C TYR A 281 9.36 21.94 -12.95
N PRO A 282 8.79 22.63 -11.94
CA PRO A 282 7.93 21.99 -10.94
C PRO A 282 6.68 21.33 -11.55
N ASN A 283 6.16 21.87 -12.66
CA ASN A 283 5.02 21.30 -13.36
C ASN A 283 5.35 19.94 -13.99
N ILE A 284 6.57 19.76 -14.51
CA ILE A 284 7.00 18.48 -15.07
C ILE A 284 7.14 17.44 -13.96
N VAL A 285 7.74 17.80 -12.83
CA VAL A 285 7.81 16.93 -11.64
C VAL A 285 6.41 16.50 -11.18
N LYS A 286 5.45 17.43 -11.14
CA LYS A 286 4.05 17.13 -10.85
C LYS A 286 3.46 16.12 -11.84
N GLU A 287 3.70 16.31 -13.13
CA GLU A 287 3.21 15.40 -14.18
C GLU A 287 3.85 14.02 -14.09
N VAL A 288 5.15 13.89 -13.84
CA VAL A 288 5.83 12.60 -13.62
C VAL A 288 5.06 11.81 -12.55
N TYR A 289 4.74 12.44 -11.42
CA TYR A 289 3.99 11.80 -10.35
C TYR A 289 2.54 11.48 -10.75
N GLU A 290 1.77 12.46 -11.25
CA GLU A 290 0.34 12.30 -11.55
C GLU A 290 0.08 11.28 -12.67
N ARG A 291 1.01 11.17 -13.63
CA ARG A 291 0.97 10.18 -14.72
C ARG A 291 1.41 8.78 -14.24
N GLY A 292 1.86 8.65 -12.99
CA GLY A 292 2.15 7.38 -12.32
C GLY A 292 3.55 6.84 -12.60
N HIS A 293 4.46 7.66 -13.11
CA HIS A 293 5.89 7.38 -13.11
C HIS A 293 6.47 7.56 -11.70
N GLU A 294 7.63 6.99 -11.44
CA GLU A 294 8.28 7.09 -10.15
C GLU A 294 9.29 8.23 -10.13
N LEU A 295 9.16 9.11 -9.15
CA LEU A 295 10.14 10.16 -8.86
C LEU A 295 11.22 9.60 -7.92
N ALA A 296 12.47 9.78 -8.30
CA ALA A 296 13.65 9.42 -7.52
C ALA A 296 14.63 10.60 -7.45
N SER A 297 15.53 10.57 -6.48
CA SER A 297 16.53 11.61 -6.28
C SER A 297 17.82 11.33 -7.04
N HIS A 298 18.33 12.33 -7.77
CA HIS A 298 19.69 12.32 -8.30
C HIS A 298 20.56 13.40 -7.66
N THR A 299 20.28 13.75 -6.40
CA THR A 299 20.86 14.85 -5.63
C THR A 299 20.45 16.22 -6.15
N TYR A 300 20.88 17.31 -5.48
CA TYR A 300 20.47 18.63 -5.87
C TYR A 300 21.21 19.17 -7.09
N SER A 301 22.55 19.10 -7.08
CA SER A 301 23.40 19.76 -8.07
C SER A 301 24.25 18.81 -8.95
N HIS A 302 24.08 17.48 -8.80
CA HIS A 302 24.93 16.47 -9.42
C HIS A 302 26.37 16.48 -8.90
N ALA A 303 26.55 16.82 -7.62
CA ALA A 303 27.88 16.85 -7.00
C ALA A 303 28.41 15.44 -6.73
N GLN A 304 29.75 15.27 -6.78
CA GLN A 304 30.37 14.01 -6.36
C GLN A 304 30.34 13.89 -4.84
N LEU A 305 29.30 13.22 -4.30
CA LEU A 305 28.96 13.19 -2.88
C LEU A 305 30.09 12.73 -1.95
N THR A 306 30.96 11.83 -2.43
CA THR A 306 32.09 11.29 -1.63
C THR A 306 33.17 12.34 -1.31
N LYS A 307 33.12 13.51 -1.93
CA LYS A 307 34.06 14.64 -1.73
C LYS A 307 33.48 15.77 -0.88
N LEU A 308 32.20 15.65 -0.49
CA LEU A 308 31.49 16.69 0.25
C LEU A 308 31.71 16.55 1.75
N ASP A 309 31.73 17.68 2.44
CA ASP A 309 31.58 17.71 3.89
C ASP A 309 30.16 17.31 4.32
N PRO A 310 29.92 16.92 5.58
CA PRO A 310 28.63 16.43 6.01
C PRO A 310 27.47 17.43 5.85
N VAL A 311 27.73 18.73 5.99
CA VAL A 311 26.68 19.76 5.86
C VAL A 311 26.25 19.94 4.41
N THR A 312 27.23 19.99 3.49
CA THR A 312 26.98 20.08 2.05
C THR A 312 26.33 18.78 1.52
N LEU A 313 26.77 17.61 1.99
CA LEU A 313 26.14 16.34 1.65
C LEU A 313 24.67 16.30 2.08
N ASP A 314 24.37 16.75 3.28
CA ASP A 314 23.00 16.86 3.79
C ASP A 314 22.15 17.81 2.93
N ALA A 315 22.70 18.96 2.53
CA ALA A 315 22.02 19.92 1.67
C ALA A 315 21.70 19.36 0.28
N GLU A 316 22.58 18.57 -0.31
CA GLU A 316 22.34 17.88 -1.60
C GLU A 316 21.11 16.95 -1.52
N ILE A 317 20.89 16.29 -0.39
CA ILE A 317 19.78 15.39 -0.19
C ILE A 317 18.50 16.17 0.18
N SER A 318 18.57 16.98 1.25
CA SER A 318 17.40 17.66 1.83
C SER A 318 16.73 18.63 0.84
N ARG A 319 17.51 19.39 0.08
CA ARG A 319 16.97 20.31 -0.93
C ARG A 319 16.27 19.58 -2.07
N THR A 320 16.76 18.41 -2.47
CA THR A 320 16.09 17.59 -3.51
C THR A 320 14.77 17.04 -2.99
N GLN A 321 14.75 16.53 -1.76
CA GLN A 321 13.51 16.06 -1.12
C GLN A 321 12.48 17.18 -1.05
N GLU A 322 12.89 18.38 -0.63
CA GLU A 322 12.03 19.55 -0.52
C GLU A 322 11.49 20.00 -1.89
N ALA A 323 12.36 20.10 -2.91
CA ALA A 323 11.97 20.49 -4.27
C ALA A 323 10.92 19.51 -4.86
N CYS A 324 11.15 18.21 -4.69
CA CYS A 324 10.20 17.20 -5.10
C CYS A 324 8.86 17.32 -4.34
N PHE A 325 8.91 17.46 -3.02
CA PHE A 325 7.71 17.58 -2.20
C PHE A 325 6.87 18.83 -2.55
N LYS A 326 7.49 19.97 -2.72
CA LYS A 326 6.79 21.21 -3.12
C LYS A 326 6.09 21.06 -4.46
N SER A 327 6.67 20.31 -5.39
CA SER A 327 6.17 20.16 -6.75
C SER A 327 5.11 19.07 -6.89
N SER A 328 5.26 17.94 -6.19
CA SER A 328 4.45 16.72 -6.39
C SER A 328 3.69 16.25 -5.14
N GLY A 329 3.94 16.84 -3.97
CA GLY A 329 3.37 16.39 -2.70
C GLY A 329 3.93 15.05 -2.23
N THR A 330 4.99 14.53 -2.87
CA THR A 330 5.68 13.32 -2.44
C THR A 330 7.19 13.55 -2.36
N GLU A 331 7.88 12.73 -1.60
CA GLU A 331 9.34 12.69 -1.56
C GLU A 331 9.85 11.43 -2.20
N PRO A 332 11.00 11.48 -2.89
CA PRO A 332 11.70 10.28 -3.35
C PRO A 332 11.98 9.30 -2.21
N THR A 333 11.83 8.03 -2.47
CA THR A 333 12.28 6.95 -1.58
C THR A 333 13.50 6.22 -2.14
N LEU A 334 13.84 6.51 -3.39
CA LEU A 334 15.02 6.01 -4.10
C LEU A 334 15.95 7.16 -4.38
N ILE A 335 17.27 6.87 -4.34
CA ILE A 335 18.32 7.82 -4.70
C ILE A 335 19.40 7.11 -5.50
N ARG A 336 19.89 7.78 -6.54
CA ARG A 336 21.07 7.35 -7.28
C ARG A 336 22.16 8.39 -7.08
N PRO A 337 23.33 7.99 -6.52
CA PRO A 337 24.44 8.92 -6.37
C PRO A 337 25.04 9.26 -7.75
N PRO A 338 25.33 10.53 -8.05
CA PRO A 338 26.05 10.91 -9.25
C PRO A 338 27.33 10.10 -9.43
N TYR A 339 27.62 9.69 -10.69
CA TYR A 339 28.77 8.85 -11.06
C TYR A 339 28.78 7.46 -10.37
N GLY A 340 27.71 7.02 -9.71
CA GLY A 340 27.70 5.82 -8.89
C GLY A 340 28.62 5.92 -7.65
N ALA A 341 29.12 7.13 -7.32
CA ALA A 341 30.13 7.35 -6.28
C ALA A 341 29.53 7.21 -4.87
N LYS A 342 30.02 6.26 -4.09
CA LYS A 342 29.53 5.92 -2.76
C LYS A 342 30.65 5.59 -1.78
N ASN A 343 30.46 5.97 -0.53
CA ASN A 343 31.22 5.54 0.64
C ASN A 343 30.27 5.42 1.84
N ASP A 344 30.77 5.07 3.01
CA ASP A 344 29.91 4.84 4.18
C ASP A 344 29.25 6.14 4.65
N ASN A 345 29.89 7.31 4.54
CA ASN A 345 29.27 8.59 4.87
C ASN A 345 28.04 8.87 3.99
N VAL A 346 28.16 8.62 2.67
CA VAL A 346 27.07 8.79 1.72
C VAL A 346 25.93 7.82 2.01
N LYS A 347 26.25 6.54 2.27
CA LYS A 347 25.24 5.53 2.65
C LYS A 347 24.51 5.89 3.93
N ASN A 348 25.25 6.32 4.97
CA ASN A 348 24.66 6.74 6.24
C ASN A 348 23.76 7.97 6.07
N ALA A 349 24.18 8.94 5.25
CA ALA A 349 23.36 10.10 4.92
C ALA A 349 22.06 9.68 4.21
N PHE A 350 22.10 8.80 3.22
CA PHE A 350 20.89 8.27 2.57
C PHE A 350 19.96 7.55 3.54
N HIS A 351 20.56 6.72 4.40
CA HIS A 351 19.79 5.99 5.41
C HIS A 351 19.05 6.92 6.38
N SER A 352 19.66 8.05 6.79
CA SER A 352 19.02 9.03 7.69
C SER A 352 17.75 9.68 7.10
N TYR A 353 17.64 9.73 5.76
CA TYR A 353 16.44 10.15 5.04
C TYR A 353 15.53 8.99 4.64
N GLY A 354 15.87 7.76 5.01
CA GLY A 354 15.14 6.57 4.60
C GLY A 354 15.18 6.29 3.08
N LEU A 355 16.22 6.76 2.40
CA LEU A 355 16.43 6.56 0.97
C LEU A 355 17.12 5.24 0.68
N ASN A 356 16.61 4.52 -0.30
CA ASN A 356 17.25 3.31 -0.83
C ASN A 356 18.14 3.71 -2.01
N MET A 357 19.43 3.35 -1.92
CA MET A 357 20.38 3.63 -3.01
C MET A 357 20.18 2.64 -4.15
N ILE A 358 20.00 3.15 -5.37
CA ILE A 358 19.82 2.37 -6.58
C ILE A 358 20.94 2.69 -7.57
N LEU A 359 21.63 1.66 -8.06
CA LEU A 359 22.55 1.74 -9.20
C LEU A 359 21.85 1.19 -10.46
N TRP A 360 22.60 0.58 -11.37
CA TRP A 360 22.09 0.02 -12.61
C TRP A 360 22.78 -1.30 -12.94
N ASP A 361 22.13 -2.12 -13.76
CA ASP A 361 22.66 -3.37 -14.32
C ASP A 361 23.26 -3.15 -15.71
N GLY A 362 22.68 -2.21 -16.47
CA GLY A 362 23.15 -1.80 -17.80
C GLY A 362 23.33 -0.29 -17.87
N ASP A 363 24.48 0.15 -18.44
CA ASP A 363 24.79 1.54 -18.73
C ASP A 363 24.90 1.71 -20.25
N THR A 364 23.93 2.39 -20.81
CA THR A 364 23.85 2.57 -22.26
C THR A 364 24.92 3.52 -22.81
N GLU A 365 25.61 4.23 -21.92
CA GLU A 365 26.57 5.30 -22.27
C GLU A 365 26.01 6.33 -23.27
N ASP A 366 24.70 6.55 -23.26
CA ASP A 366 23.93 7.38 -24.19
C ASP A 366 24.45 8.81 -24.30
N TRP A 367 25.01 9.36 -23.23
CA TRP A 367 25.67 10.67 -23.20
C TRP A 367 26.86 10.78 -24.21
N ARG A 368 27.55 9.67 -24.52
CA ARG A 368 28.64 9.62 -25.53
C ARG A 368 28.12 9.76 -26.95
N TYR A 369 26.84 9.41 -27.16
CA TYR A 369 26.19 9.39 -28.47
C TYR A 369 25.22 10.56 -28.66
N SER A 370 25.10 11.45 -27.67
CA SER A 370 24.14 12.56 -27.66
C SER A 370 24.21 13.49 -28.87
N LYS A 371 25.40 13.65 -29.47
CA LYS A 371 25.63 14.50 -30.65
C LYS A 371 26.10 13.72 -31.89
N LYS A 372 26.00 12.38 -31.87
CA LYS A 372 26.42 11.56 -33.03
C LYS A 372 25.24 11.42 -34.02
N PRO A 373 25.49 11.42 -35.34
CA PRO A 373 24.41 11.28 -36.34
C PRO A 373 23.60 9.99 -36.20
N ASP A 374 24.25 8.88 -35.84
CA ASP A 374 23.68 7.54 -35.61
C ASP A 374 23.41 7.25 -34.11
N GLY A 375 23.50 8.29 -33.28
CA GLY A 375 23.45 8.16 -31.83
C GLY A 375 22.18 7.51 -31.34
N ALA A 376 21.02 7.87 -31.89
CA ALA A 376 19.73 7.27 -31.49
C ALA A 376 19.68 5.76 -31.76
N GLN A 377 20.20 5.31 -32.93
CA GLN A 377 20.22 3.86 -33.23
C GLN A 377 21.18 3.12 -32.31
N THR A 378 22.34 3.72 -31.98
CA THR A 378 23.28 3.12 -31.03
C THR A 378 22.68 3.00 -29.63
N VAL A 379 22.04 4.05 -29.12
CA VAL A 379 21.34 4.03 -27.82
C VAL A 379 20.23 2.98 -27.81
N CYS A 380 19.42 2.88 -28.87
CA CYS A 380 18.42 1.84 -29.03
C CYS A 380 19.02 0.44 -28.88
N ASN A 381 20.11 0.16 -29.61
CA ASN A 381 20.80 -1.14 -29.58
C ASN A 381 21.34 -1.46 -28.18
N ASN A 382 21.92 -0.47 -27.49
CA ASN A 382 22.47 -0.61 -26.15
C ASN A 382 21.35 -0.90 -25.14
N ILE A 383 20.21 -0.17 -25.17
CA ILE A 383 19.04 -0.45 -24.32
C ILE A 383 18.56 -1.89 -24.51
N ILE A 384 18.45 -2.37 -25.77
CA ILE A 384 17.99 -3.73 -26.06
C ILE A 384 18.99 -4.77 -25.56
N ALA A 385 20.29 -4.52 -25.76
CA ALA A 385 21.35 -5.42 -25.30
C ALA A 385 21.33 -5.54 -23.76
N ASP A 386 21.23 -4.41 -23.06
CA ASP A 386 21.17 -4.38 -21.59
C ASP A 386 19.88 -5.00 -21.04
N ALA A 387 18.73 -4.80 -21.70
CA ALA A 387 17.47 -5.44 -21.32
C ALA A 387 17.55 -6.97 -21.42
N LYS A 388 18.33 -7.49 -22.39
CA LYS A 388 18.52 -8.92 -22.64
C LYS A 388 19.73 -9.51 -21.91
N ALA A 389 20.55 -8.69 -21.27
CA ALA A 389 21.70 -9.16 -20.49
C ALA A 389 21.29 -10.06 -19.35
N LYS A 390 22.23 -10.88 -18.85
CA LYS A 390 21.99 -11.84 -17.75
C LYS A 390 20.80 -12.76 -18.07
N SER A 391 19.76 -12.74 -17.23
CA SER A 391 18.54 -13.55 -17.43
C SER A 391 17.59 -12.98 -18.49
N GLY A 392 17.79 -11.74 -18.92
CA GLY A 392 16.86 -10.99 -19.77
C GLY A 392 15.52 -10.69 -19.10
N ASP A 393 15.50 -10.67 -17.76
CA ASP A 393 14.33 -10.34 -16.95
C ASP A 393 14.76 -9.71 -15.62
N GLY A 394 14.30 -8.49 -15.37
CA GLY A 394 14.53 -7.81 -14.11
C GLY A 394 15.76 -6.86 -14.12
N ASN A 395 16.24 -6.40 -15.25
CA ASN A 395 17.36 -5.46 -15.32
C ASN A 395 16.93 -4.01 -15.11
N ILE A 396 17.81 -3.23 -14.46
CA ILE A 396 17.70 -1.77 -14.31
C ILE A 396 18.68 -1.14 -15.31
N ILE A 397 18.19 -0.31 -16.22
CA ILE A 397 18.95 0.31 -17.29
C ILE A 397 19.04 1.82 -17.08
N LEU A 398 20.23 2.37 -17.23
CA LEU A 398 20.52 3.80 -17.15
C LEU A 398 20.52 4.44 -18.53
N ILE A 399 19.73 5.51 -18.67
CA ILE A 399 19.81 6.51 -19.74
C ILE A 399 19.63 7.92 -19.13
N HIS A 400 19.72 8.98 -19.95
CA HIS A 400 19.51 10.36 -19.51
C HIS A 400 18.42 11.03 -20.35
N ASP A 401 17.46 11.72 -19.72
CA ASP A 401 16.36 12.41 -20.44
C ASP A 401 16.68 13.86 -20.82
N ILE A 402 17.96 14.20 -20.86
CA ILE A 402 18.46 15.51 -21.25
C ILE A 402 19.09 15.52 -22.66
N HIS A 403 19.07 14.39 -23.36
CA HIS A 403 19.66 14.23 -24.69
C HIS A 403 18.62 13.74 -25.71
N GLU A 404 18.54 14.41 -26.87
CA GLU A 404 17.61 14.07 -27.96
C GLU A 404 17.81 12.63 -28.47
N ASN A 405 19.07 12.22 -28.71
CA ASN A 405 19.37 10.86 -29.16
C ASN A 405 19.04 9.78 -28.15
N SER A 406 19.09 10.11 -26.84
CA SER A 406 18.68 9.17 -25.77
C SER A 406 17.20 8.88 -25.88
N ILE A 407 16.37 9.92 -26.04
CA ILE A 407 14.91 9.75 -26.13
C ILE A 407 14.50 9.12 -27.46
N ALA A 408 15.11 9.51 -28.59
CA ALA A 408 14.83 8.87 -29.85
C ALA A 408 15.21 7.38 -29.86
N GLY A 409 16.34 7.02 -29.24
CA GLY A 409 16.77 5.63 -29.06
C GLY A 409 15.87 4.85 -28.13
N LEU A 410 15.40 5.48 -27.05
CA LEU A 410 14.40 4.91 -26.13
C LEU A 410 13.10 4.55 -26.85
N GLU A 411 12.54 5.48 -27.64
CA GLU A 411 11.29 5.24 -28.39
C GLU A 411 11.41 4.01 -29.31
N MET A 412 12.54 3.86 -29.98
CA MET A 412 12.82 2.70 -30.85
C MET A 412 12.99 1.40 -30.05
N ALA A 413 13.68 1.46 -28.89
CA ALA A 413 13.90 0.29 -28.05
C ALA A 413 12.60 -0.20 -27.41
N LEU A 414 11.75 0.71 -26.93
CA LEU A 414 10.44 0.36 -26.35
C LEU A 414 9.54 -0.35 -27.36
N ASP A 415 9.56 0.09 -28.65
CA ASP A 415 8.78 -0.57 -29.71
C ASP A 415 9.25 -2.04 -29.93
N GLN A 416 10.56 -2.27 -29.97
CA GLN A 416 11.10 -3.61 -30.15
C GLN A 416 10.87 -4.52 -28.93
N LEU A 417 11.21 -4.04 -27.72
CA LEU A 417 11.06 -4.81 -26.50
C LEU A 417 9.60 -5.13 -26.18
N SER A 418 8.65 -4.23 -26.53
CA SER A 418 7.21 -4.50 -26.35
C SER A 418 6.74 -5.67 -27.22
N LYS A 419 7.23 -5.79 -28.47
CA LYS A 419 6.95 -6.92 -29.38
C LYS A 419 7.51 -8.24 -28.87
N GLU A 420 8.59 -8.18 -28.06
CA GLU A 420 9.19 -9.34 -27.40
C GLU A 420 8.54 -9.68 -26.05
N GLY A 421 7.45 -8.98 -25.68
CA GLY A 421 6.65 -9.27 -24.50
C GLY A 421 7.16 -8.64 -23.20
N TYR A 422 8.11 -7.72 -23.27
CA TYR A 422 8.57 -6.96 -22.10
C TYR A 422 7.50 -6.02 -21.58
N GLN A 423 7.47 -5.89 -20.25
CA GLN A 423 6.70 -4.89 -19.52
C GLN A 423 7.67 -3.87 -18.90
N PHE A 424 7.42 -2.60 -19.15
CA PHE A 424 8.23 -1.48 -18.64
C PHE A 424 7.66 -1.05 -17.29
N VAL A 425 8.43 -1.22 -16.24
CA VAL A 425 8.01 -1.02 -14.86
C VAL A 425 8.89 0.00 -14.13
N THR A 426 8.41 0.55 -13.03
CA THR A 426 9.25 1.36 -12.15
C THR A 426 10.26 0.47 -11.41
N VAL A 427 11.31 1.07 -10.86
CA VAL A 427 12.28 0.34 -10.03
C VAL A 427 11.62 -0.26 -8.81
N SER A 428 10.71 0.47 -8.16
CA SER A 428 9.95 -0.07 -7.00
C SER A 428 9.09 -1.27 -7.37
N ASP A 429 8.44 -1.26 -8.53
CA ASP A 429 7.69 -2.41 -9.02
C ASP A 429 8.62 -3.59 -9.37
N LEU A 430 9.75 -3.31 -10.00
CA LEU A 430 10.72 -4.35 -10.32
C LEU A 430 11.23 -5.07 -9.06
N ILE A 431 11.66 -4.30 -8.06
CA ILE A 431 12.12 -4.84 -6.75
C ILE A 431 11.02 -5.68 -6.09
N LYS A 432 9.79 -5.20 -6.13
CA LYS A 432 8.63 -5.89 -5.53
C LYS A 432 8.36 -7.25 -6.18
N TYR A 433 8.46 -7.36 -7.49
CA TYR A 433 8.05 -8.57 -8.22
C TYR A 433 9.21 -9.50 -8.58
N LYS A 434 10.44 -9.00 -8.72
CA LYS A 434 11.62 -9.78 -9.12
C LYS A 434 12.67 -9.93 -8.02
N GLY A 435 12.54 -9.21 -6.91
CA GLY A 435 13.38 -9.43 -5.72
C GLY A 435 14.83 -9.00 -5.86
N HIS A 436 15.11 -7.85 -6.48
CA HIS A 436 16.48 -7.27 -6.53
C HIS A 436 17.02 -7.02 -5.11
N SER A 437 17.85 -7.95 -4.62
CA SER A 437 18.42 -7.88 -3.25
C SER A 437 19.74 -7.09 -3.17
N GLU A 438 20.35 -6.74 -4.29
CA GLU A 438 21.70 -6.14 -4.33
C GLU A 438 21.75 -4.63 -4.03
N TYR A 439 20.60 -4.00 -3.82
CA TYR A 439 20.46 -2.55 -3.66
C TYR A 439 19.89 -2.14 -2.28
N ARG A 440 20.13 -2.98 -1.27
CA ARG A 440 19.75 -2.68 0.12
C ARG A 440 20.94 -2.12 0.90
#